data_96d9b8a6e9ddd239f8d8ad793543ea9f
#
_entry.id   96d9b8a6e9ddd239f8d8ad793543ea9f
#
_cell.length_a   1.000
_cell.length_b   1.000
_cell.length_c   1.000
_cell.angle_alpha   90.00
_cell.angle_beta   90.00
_cell.angle_gamma   90.00
#
_symmetry.space_group_name_H-M   'P 1'
#
loop_
_entity.id
_entity.type
_entity.pdbx_description
1 polymer ?
#
loop_
_entity_poly.entity_id
_entity_poly.type
_entity_poly.pdbx_seq_one_letter_code
_entity_poly.pdbx_strand_id
1 'polypeptide(L)'
;MRGSYFFKTVTDLKGSLMKYRVLIEQDEDGMFVAECPSLPGCVSQGKTRNEALVNIKDAMTGYLESLKKHNEPVPPSVFEEVIEVV
;
A
#
# COMPACT_ATOMS: atom_id res chain seq x y z
N MET A 1 17.92 -9.55 1.72
CA MET A 1 16.71 -8.95 2.29
C MET A 1 15.48 -9.66 1.74
N ARG A 2 14.52 -9.95 2.57
CA ARG A 2 13.29 -10.62 2.14
C ARG A 2 12.15 -9.64 2.09
N GLY A 3 11.49 -9.54 0.93
CA GLY A 3 10.29 -8.75 0.77
C GLY A 3 9.05 -9.63 0.86
N SER A 4 7.98 -9.06 1.31
CA SER A 4 6.67 -9.72 1.36
C SER A 4 5.63 -8.80 0.75
N TYR A 5 4.69 -9.38 0.01
CA TYR A 5 3.59 -8.64 -0.58
C TYR A 5 2.31 -8.87 0.20
N PHE A 6 1.61 -7.79 0.44
CA PHE A 6 0.32 -7.80 1.11
C PHE A 6 -0.66 -6.96 0.30
N PHE A 7 -1.94 -7.26 0.48
CA PHE A 7 -2.99 -6.43 -0.08
C PHE A 7 -3.57 -5.58 1.03
N LYS A 8 -3.68 -4.29 0.76
CA LYS A 8 -4.35 -3.36 1.66
C LYS A 8 -5.59 -2.82 0.99
N THR A 9 -6.68 -2.81 1.75
CA THR A 9 -7.93 -2.22 1.32
C THR A 9 -8.05 -0.84 1.93
N VAL A 10 -8.29 0.14 1.10
CA VAL A 10 -8.54 1.51 1.53
C VAL A 10 -9.91 1.94 1.03
N THR A 11 -10.56 2.84 1.76
CA THR A 11 -11.85 3.37 1.37
C THR A 11 -11.64 4.73 0.72
N ASP A 12 -12.18 4.92 -0.47
CA ASP A 12 -12.10 6.22 -1.14
C ASP A 12 -13.12 7.20 -0.56
N LEU A 13 -13.11 8.45 -1.07
CA LEU A 13 -14.00 9.50 -0.59
C LEU A 13 -15.49 9.21 -0.80
N LYS A 14 -15.82 8.29 -1.70
CA LYS A 14 -17.20 7.88 -1.99
C LYS A 14 -17.61 6.63 -1.22
N GLY A 15 -16.73 6.13 -0.35
CA GLY A 15 -16.99 4.92 0.40
C GLY A 15 -16.66 3.63 -0.35
N SER A 16 -16.10 3.71 -1.54
CA SER A 16 -15.68 2.51 -2.29
C SER A 16 -14.43 1.92 -1.71
N LEU A 17 -14.39 0.59 -1.61
CA LEU A 17 -13.20 -0.12 -1.16
C LEU A 17 -12.25 -0.33 -2.33
N MET A 18 -11.00 0.08 -2.14
CA MET A 18 -9.95 -0.09 -3.13
C MET A 18 -8.83 -0.94 -2.55
N LYS A 19 -8.36 -1.89 -3.33
CA LYS A 19 -7.37 -2.87 -2.88
C LYS A 19 -6.09 -2.71 -3.67
N TYR A 20 -4.98 -2.52 -2.95
CA TYR A 20 -3.67 -2.33 -3.56
C TYR A 20 -2.66 -3.29 -2.97
N ARG A 21 -1.67 -3.65 -3.77
CA ARG A 21 -0.55 -4.47 -3.34
C ARG A 21 0.44 -3.60 -2.56
N VAL A 22 0.92 -4.12 -1.45
CA VAL A 22 1.94 -3.48 -0.62
C VAL A 22 3.12 -4.44 -0.47
N LEU A 23 4.31 -3.94 -0.75
CA LEU A 23 5.55 -4.66 -0.50
C LEU A 23 6.13 -4.23 0.84
N ILE A 24 6.49 -5.20 1.67
CA ILE A 24 7.14 -4.93 2.96
C ILE A 24 8.50 -5.59 2.98
N GLU A 25 9.51 -4.80 3.35
CA GLU A 25 10.88 -5.27 3.51
C GLU A 25 11.43 -4.77 4.85
N GLN A 26 12.34 -5.53 5.42
CA GLN A 26 13.08 -5.11 6.59
C GLN A 26 14.44 -4.59 6.15
N ASP A 27 14.81 -3.39 6.59
CA ASP A 27 16.10 -2.81 6.25
C ASP A 27 17.22 -3.31 7.18
N GLU A 28 18.44 -2.83 6.96
CA GLU A 28 19.61 -3.25 7.74
C GLU A 28 19.52 -2.87 9.21
N ASP A 29 18.79 -1.82 9.53
CA ASP A 29 18.59 -1.34 10.88
C ASP A 29 17.44 -2.03 11.60
N GLY A 30 16.80 -2.98 10.94
CA GLY A 30 15.67 -3.70 11.51
C GLY A 30 14.32 -3.00 11.35
N MET A 31 14.30 -1.83 10.71
CA MET A 31 13.04 -1.14 10.41
C MET A 31 12.30 -1.82 9.28
N PHE A 32 10.99 -1.84 9.38
CA PHE A 32 10.15 -2.35 8.30
C PHE A 32 9.75 -1.19 7.39
N VAL A 33 9.95 -1.37 6.10
CA VAL A 33 9.61 -0.39 5.07
C VAL A 33 8.49 -0.96 4.22
N ALA A 34 7.42 -0.20 4.07
CA ALA A 34 6.27 -0.57 3.25
C ALA A 34 6.16 0.37 2.06
N GLU A 35 5.85 -0.18 0.91
CA GLU A 35 5.71 0.56 -0.33
C GLU A 35 4.48 0.08 -1.09
N CYS A 36 3.76 1.01 -1.70
CA CYS A 36 2.66 0.70 -2.61
C CYS A 36 3.09 1.00 -4.04
N PRO A 37 3.48 -0.01 -4.83
CA PRO A 37 4.00 0.22 -6.19
C PRO A 37 3.01 0.90 -7.13
N SER A 38 1.71 0.70 -6.94
CA SER A 38 0.69 1.34 -7.77
C SER A 38 0.57 2.84 -7.51
N LEU A 39 1.10 3.33 -6.39
CA LEU A 39 1.06 4.73 -6.01
C LEU A 39 2.50 5.24 -5.88
N PRO A 40 3.10 5.74 -6.97
CA PRO A 40 4.51 6.16 -6.96
C PRO A 40 4.85 7.13 -5.84
N GLY A 41 5.90 6.83 -5.10
CA GLY A 41 6.31 7.64 -3.96
C GLY A 41 5.57 7.36 -2.66
N CYS A 42 4.60 6.46 -2.66
CA CYS A 42 3.86 6.10 -1.45
C CYS A 42 4.65 5.05 -0.67
N VAL A 43 5.41 5.52 0.31
CA VAL A 43 6.30 4.70 1.13
C VAL A 43 6.11 5.09 2.60
N SER A 44 6.15 4.12 3.47
CA SER A 44 6.10 4.33 4.91
C SER A 44 7.01 3.35 5.62
N GLN A 45 7.26 3.56 6.90
CA GLN A 45 8.08 2.68 7.69
C GLN A 45 7.54 2.54 9.10
N GLY A 46 8.03 1.55 9.81
CA GLY A 46 7.67 1.31 11.20
C GLY A 46 8.70 0.42 11.88
N LYS A 47 8.68 0.40 13.20
CA LYS A 47 9.57 -0.45 13.98
C LYS A 47 9.15 -1.90 13.94
N THR A 48 7.87 -2.14 13.66
CA THR A 48 7.31 -3.47 13.51
C THR A 48 6.61 -3.56 12.15
N ARG A 49 6.41 -4.78 11.69
CA ARG A 49 5.65 -5.03 10.47
C ARG A 49 4.25 -4.42 10.54
N ASN A 50 3.57 -4.62 11.66
CA ASN A 50 2.22 -4.08 11.84
C ASN A 50 2.20 -2.56 11.80
N GLU A 51 3.17 -1.91 12.43
CA GLU A 51 3.28 -0.45 12.41
C GLU A 51 3.48 0.06 10.99
N ALA A 52 4.37 -0.59 10.21
CA ALA A 52 4.58 -0.22 8.81
C ALA A 52 3.31 -0.39 7.98
N LEU A 53 2.53 -1.45 8.24
CA LEU A 53 1.26 -1.69 7.54
C LEU A 53 0.21 -0.63 7.87
N VAL A 54 0.11 -0.23 9.11
CA VAL A 54 -0.80 0.84 9.52
C VAL A 54 -0.38 2.16 8.88
N ASN A 55 0.90 2.47 8.92
CA ASN A 55 1.42 3.71 8.36
C ASN A 55 1.27 3.79 6.84
N ILE A 56 1.49 2.68 6.12
CA ILE A 56 1.30 2.70 4.67
C ILE A 56 -0.17 2.85 4.29
N LYS A 57 -1.07 2.30 5.08
CA LYS A 57 -2.50 2.46 4.84
C LYS A 57 -2.90 3.93 4.94
N ASP A 58 -2.42 4.63 5.96
CA ASP A 58 -2.68 6.06 6.12
C ASP A 58 -2.09 6.86 4.96
N ALA A 59 -0.87 6.53 4.56
CA ALA A 59 -0.22 7.19 3.43
C ALA A 59 -0.97 6.97 2.12
N MET A 60 -1.45 5.75 1.88
CA MET A 60 -2.24 5.41 0.70
C MET A 60 -3.55 6.18 0.67
N THR A 61 -4.24 6.26 1.81
CA THR A 61 -5.49 7.00 1.92
C THR A 61 -5.29 8.48 1.58
N GLY A 62 -4.28 9.10 2.16
CA GLY A 62 -3.95 10.51 1.87
C GLY A 62 -3.54 10.72 0.41
N TYR A 63 -2.79 9.78 -0.14
CA TYR A 63 -2.36 9.85 -1.55
C TYR A 63 -3.56 9.83 -2.50
N LEU A 64 -4.50 8.90 -2.27
CA LEU A 64 -5.70 8.79 -3.10
C LEU A 64 -6.61 10.01 -2.97
N GLU A 65 -6.74 10.54 -1.76
CA GLU A 65 -7.50 11.76 -1.52
C GLU A 65 -6.90 12.95 -2.28
N SER A 66 -5.56 13.04 -2.28
CA SER A 66 -4.85 14.10 -3.00
C SER A 66 -5.07 14.00 -4.50
N LEU A 67 -5.02 12.79 -5.06
CA LEU A 67 -5.28 12.57 -6.49
C LEU A 67 -6.68 13.05 -6.86
N LYS A 68 -7.67 12.69 -6.08
CA LYS A 68 -9.07 13.10 -6.36
C LYS A 68 -9.26 14.61 -6.22
N LYS A 69 -8.64 15.18 -5.21
CA LYS A 69 -8.71 16.63 -4.97
C LYS A 69 -8.14 17.43 -6.13
N HIS A 70 -7.11 16.91 -6.81
CA HIS A 70 -6.46 17.57 -7.92
C HIS A 70 -6.94 17.06 -9.28
N ASN A 71 -8.02 16.27 -9.31
CA ASN A 71 -8.57 15.66 -10.53
C ASN A 71 -7.54 14.82 -11.31
N GLU A 72 -6.62 14.20 -10.61
CA GLU A 72 -5.64 13.31 -11.21
C GLU A 72 -6.19 11.89 -11.29
N PRO A 73 -5.77 11.10 -12.30
CA PRO A 73 -6.23 9.72 -12.42
C PRO A 73 -5.86 8.88 -11.20
N VAL A 74 -6.84 8.14 -10.71
CA VAL A 74 -6.63 7.18 -9.61
C VAL A 74 -6.28 5.83 -10.21
N PRO A 75 -5.16 5.21 -9.82
CA PRO A 75 -4.81 3.88 -10.30
C PRO A 75 -5.90 2.87 -9.94
N PRO A 76 -6.19 1.92 -10.83
CA PRO A 76 -7.24 0.93 -10.56
C PRO A 76 -6.85 0.01 -9.41
N SER A 77 -7.87 -0.45 -8.69
CA SER A 77 -7.70 -1.52 -7.70
C SER A 77 -7.11 -2.76 -8.35
N VAL A 78 -6.35 -3.51 -7.57
CA VAL A 78 -5.81 -4.78 -8.03
C VAL A 78 -6.90 -5.84 -7.94
N PHE A 79 -7.17 -6.50 -9.06
CA PHE A 79 -7.97 -7.70 -9.10
C PHE A 79 -7.01 -8.85 -9.37
N GLU A 80 -6.79 -9.67 -8.37
CA GLU A 80 -5.91 -10.83 -8.51
C GLU A 80 -6.64 -12.09 -8.16
N GLU A 81 -6.48 -13.07 -9.03
CA GLU A 81 -6.77 -14.44 -8.68
C GLU A 81 -5.48 -15.02 -8.13
N VAL A 82 -5.57 -15.63 -6.96
CA VAL A 82 -4.42 -16.32 -6.40
C VAL A 82 -4.33 -17.68 -7.11
N ILE A 83 -3.29 -17.84 -7.91
CA ILE A 83 -3.01 -19.11 -8.58
C ILE A 83 -1.91 -19.79 -7.79
N GLU A 84 -2.26 -20.90 -7.15
CA GLU A 84 -1.26 -21.72 -6.50
C GLU A 84 -0.61 -22.65 -7.51
N VAL A 85 0.70 -22.56 -7.61
CA VAL A 85 1.49 -23.46 -8.42
C VAL A 85 2.26 -24.37 -7.49
N VAL A 86 2.00 -25.66 -7.60
CA VAL A 86 2.64 -26.67 -6.75
C VAL A 86 3.89 -27.21 -7.44
#